data_b067407f027136c651171878d408a833
#
_entry.id   b067407f027136c651171878d408a833
#
_cell.length_a   1.000
_cell.length_b   1.000
_cell.length_c   1.000
_cell.angle_alpha   90.00
_cell.angle_beta   90.00
_cell.angle_gamma   90.00
#
_symmetry.space_group_name_H-M   'P 1'
#
loop_
_entity.id
_entity.type
_entity.pdbx_description
1 polymer ?
#
loop_
_entity_poly.entity_id
_entity_poly.type
_entity_poly.pdbx_seq_one_letter_code
_entity_poly.pdbx_strand_id
1 'polypeptide(L)'
;MHTPVVATADADARVMVLRAFDADRWTLRFHTDARSPKVAVIEGDPRMAVLAYDRDAKVQLRLRGTARIERDGAMVDAAWAESTNFARRCYLGEGPGAVSNEPTSGLPPEFERDEPDDVQLVPARENFAVLLMQAEEIDWF
;
A
#
# COMPACT_ATOMS: atom_id res chain seq x y z
N MET A 1 8.99 -8.77 9.77
CA MET A 1 7.59 -8.22 9.83
C MET A 1 7.30 -7.19 8.74
N HIS A 2 7.58 -7.45 7.46
CA HIS A 2 7.39 -6.45 6.41
C HIS A 2 6.02 -6.55 5.68
N THR A 3 5.16 -7.49 6.06
CA THR A 3 3.81 -7.67 5.49
C THR A 3 2.74 -7.68 6.59
N PRO A 4 2.55 -6.55 7.30
CA PRO A 4 1.54 -6.45 8.33
C PRO A 4 0.12 -6.45 7.75
N VAL A 5 -0.85 -6.72 8.63
CA VAL A 5 -2.27 -6.44 8.35
C VAL A 5 -2.56 -4.98 8.64
N VAL A 6 -3.23 -4.33 7.70
CA VAL A 6 -3.67 -2.94 7.80
C VAL A 6 -5.18 -2.90 7.81
N ALA A 7 -5.76 -2.24 8.80
CA ALA A 7 -7.20 -2.05 8.94
C ALA A 7 -7.58 -0.56 8.86
N THR A 8 -8.62 -0.27 8.10
CA THR A 8 -9.19 1.08 7.92
C THR A 8 -10.45 1.26 8.78
N ALA A 9 -10.94 2.50 8.89
CA ALA A 9 -12.04 2.87 9.80
C ALA A 9 -13.36 2.16 9.53
N ASP A 10 -13.57 1.65 8.30
CA ASP A 10 -14.72 0.84 7.88
C ASP A 10 -14.64 -0.64 8.31
N ALA A 11 -13.66 -0.99 9.16
CA ALA A 11 -13.38 -2.34 9.61
C ALA A 11 -12.92 -3.32 8.51
N ASP A 12 -12.57 -2.84 7.31
CA ASP A 12 -11.94 -3.66 6.30
C ASP A 12 -10.43 -3.82 6.59
N ALA A 13 -9.89 -5.02 6.37
CA ALA A 13 -8.50 -5.36 6.68
C ALA A 13 -7.83 -6.12 5.53
N ARG A 14 -6.55 -5.82 5.26
CA ARG A 14 -5.75 -6.45 4.20
C ARG A 14 -4.28 -6.50 4.57
N VAL A 15 -3.56 -7.42 3.97
CA VAL A 15 -2.09 -7.44 4.07
C VAL A 15 -1.53 -6.36 3.14
N MET A 16 -0.57 -5.59 3.63
CA MET A 16 0.17 -4.61 2.84
C MET A 16 1.67 -4.75 3.07
N VAL A 17 2.47 -4.42 2.05
CA VAL A 17 3.94 -4.44 2.17
C VAL A 17 4.39 -3.13 2.81
N LEU A 18 5.01 -3.22 4.00
CA LEU A 18 5.68 -2.08 4.63
C LEU A 18 6.94 -1.75 3.83
N ARG A 19 7.01 -0.57 3.27
CA ARG A 19 8.11 -0.11 2.42
C ARG A 19 9.18 0.65 3.18
N ALA A 20 8.78 1.40 4.21
CA ALA A 20 9.70 2.12 5.09
C ALA A 20 9.06 2.39 6.45
N PHE A 21 9.90 2.58 7.44
CA PHE A 21 9.53 3.06 8.76
C PHE A 21 10.49 4.18 9.16
N ASP A 22 9.93 5.35 9.42
CA ASP A 22 10.65 6.50 9.99
C ASP A 22 10.49 6.44 11.50
N ALA A 23 11.57 6.06 12.20
CA ALA A 23 11.55 5.90 13.66
C ALA A 23 11.48 7.23 14.40
N ASP A 24 12.01 8.32 13.84
CA ASP A 24 11.98 9.64 14.47
C ASP A 24 10.57 10.24 14.46
N ARG A 25 9.82 9.93 13.43
CA ARG A 25 8.44 10.42 13.22
C ARG A 25 7.38 9.38 13.49
N TRP A 26 7.75 8.15 13.80
CA TRP A 26 6.82 7.02 13.96
C TRP A 26 5.86 6.85 12.78
N THR A 27 6.41 6.99 11.57
CA THR A 27 5.63 6.97 10.34
C THR A 27 5.92 5.71 9.53
N LEU A 28 4.88 4.96 9.21
CA LEU A 28 4.92 3.80 8.33
C LEU A 28 4.55 4.21 6.91
N ARG A 29 5.33 3.74 5.92
CA ARG A 29 5.09 3.99 4.50
C ARG A 29 4.69 2.72 3.79
N PHE A 30 3.59 2.79 3.06
CA PHE A 30 3.09 1.74 2.17
C PHE A 30 2.87 2.31 0.77
N HIS A 31 2.90 1.45 -0.24
CA HIS A 31 2.49 1.82 -1.59
C HIS A 31 1.06 1.33 -1.83
N THR A 32 0.26 2.10 -2.54
CA THR A 32 -1.13 1.77 -2.84
C THR A 32 -1.53 2.26 -4.22
N ASP A 33 -2.57 1.64 -4.76
CA ASP A 33 -3.27 2.17 -5.93
C ASP A 33 -4.23 3.27 -5.48
N ALA A 34 -4.14 4.44 -6.12
CA ALA A 34 -4.97 5.60 -5.81
C ALA A 34 -6.47 5.36 -6.05
N ARG A 35 -6.81 4.37 -6.88
CA ARG A 35 -8.18 3.97 -7.22
C ARG A 35 -8.77 2.96 -6.21
N SER A 36 -7.95 2.47 -5.28
CA SER A 36 -8.39 1.48 -4.29
C SER A 36 -9.46 2.04 -3.36
N PRO A 37 -10.54 1.29 -3.04
CA PRO A 37 -11.61 1.74 -2.14
C PRO A 37 -11.11 2.28 -0.79
N LYS A 38 -10.05 1.70 -0.22
CA LYS A 38 -9.47 2.17 1.04
C LYS A 38 -8.98 3.63 0.99
N VAL A 39 -8.65 4.14 -0.21
CA VAL A 39 -8.19 5.52 -0.36
C VAL A 39 -9.30 6.49 0.00
N ALA A 40 -10.50 6.29 -0.54
CA ALA A 40 -11.67 7.11 -0.20
C ALA A 40 -12.06 6.98 1.29
N VAL A 41 -11.91 5.78 1.87
CA VAL A 41 -12.16 5.57 3.31
C VAL A 41 -11.20 6.40 4.15
N ILE A 42 -9.89 6.34 3.86
CA ILE A 42 -8.86 7.09 4.60
C ILE A 42 -9.03 8.59 4.45
N GLU A 43 -9.43 9.08 3.28
CA GLU A 43 -9.69 10.50 3.04
C GLU A 43 -10.93 11.00 3.80
N GLY A 44 -11.92 10.14 4.02
CA GLY A 44 -13.12 10.45 4.80
C GLY A 44 -12.93 10.27 6.32
N ASP A 45 -12.20 9.23 6.73
CA ASP A 45 -11.86 8.94 8.13
C ASP A 45 -10.42 8.38 8.19
N PRO A 46 -9.45 9.18 8.64
CA PRO A 46 -8.04 8.81 8.59
C PRO A 46 -7.61 7.77 9.63
N ARG A 47 -8.49 7.31 10.52
CA ARG A 47 -8.14 6.32 11.53
C ARG A 47 -7.71 5.00 10.90
N MET A 48 -6.57 4.50 11.35
CA MET A 48 -5.97 3.28 10.83
C MET A 48 -5.30 2.47 11.93
N ALA A 49 -5.34 1.15 11.79
CA ALA A 49 -4.60 0.24 12.64
C ALA A 49 -3.68 -0.65 11.82
N VAL A 50 -2.54 -1.02 12.40
CA VAL A 50 -1.58 -1.96 11.83
C VAL A 50 -1.32 -3.06 12.84
N LEU A 51 -1.43 -4.31 12.38
CA LEU A 51 -1.10 -5.50 13.15
C LEU A 51 0.06 -6.23 12.48
N ALA A 52 1.14 -6.41 13.21
CA ALA A 52 2.28 -7.22 12.80
C ALA A 52 2.56 -8.33 13.81
N TYR A 53 3.03 -9.48 13.33
CA TYR A 53 3.41 -10.60 14.17
C TYR A 53 4.77 -11.16 13.74
N ASP A 54 5.67 -11.22 14.69
CA ASP A 54 6.96 -11.88 14.54
C ASP A 54 6.87 -13.31 15.09
N ARG A 55 6.99 -14.29 14.21
CA ARG A 55 6.84 -15.72 14.57
C ARG A 55 8.01 -16.23 15.39
N ASP A 56 9.22 -15.72 15.13
CA ASP A 56 10.44 -16.20 15.79
C ASP A 56 10.55 -15.60 17.19
N ALA A 57 10.30 -14.30 17.32
CA ALA A 57 10.24 -13.61 18.61
C ALA A 57 8.94 -13.88 19.38
N LYS A 58 7.90 -14.40 18.72
CA LYS A 58 6.53 -14.55 19.26
C LYS A 58 5.96 -13.24 19.81
N VAL A 59 6.25 -12.15 19.12
CA VAL A 59 5.81 -10.80 19.48
C VAL A 59 4.76 -10.34 18.51
N GLN A 60 3.63 -9.86 19.06
CA GLN A 60 2.59 -9.15 18.33
C GLN A 60 2.73 -7.65 18.58
N LEU A 61 2.72 -6.86 17.52
CA LEU A 61 2.66 -5.40 17.57
C LEU A 61 1.32 -4.92 17.02
N ARG A 62 0.66 -4.04 17.76
CA ARG A 62 -0.52 -3.31 17.29
C ARG A 62 -0.21 -1.82 17.35
N LEU A 63 -0.35 -1.15 16.21
CA LEU A 63 -0.21 0.29 16.11
C LEU A 63 -1.57 0.89 15.75
N ARG A 64 -1.90 2.03 16.36
CA ARG A 64 -3.08 2.83 16.03
C ARG A 64 -2.65 4.25 15.76
N GLY A 65 -3.33 4.90 14.84
CA GLY A 65 -3.02 6.27 14.48
C GLY A 65 -3.83 6.76 13.30
N THR A 66 -3.30 7.76 12.62
CA THR A 66 -3.95 8.37 11.46
C THR A 66 -3.13 8.19 10.20
N ALA A 67 -3.79 8.08 9.07
CA ALA A 67 -3.17 7.88 7.77
C ALA A 67 -3.55 9.00 6.79
N ARG A 68 -2.69 9.20 5.79
CA ARG A 68 -2.94 10.09 4.67
C ARG A 68 -2.41 9.50 3.37
N ILE A 69 -2.98 9.95 2.27
CA ILE A 69 -2.62 9.53 0.91
C ILE A 69 -1.88 10.66 0.23
N GLU A 70 -0.69 10.35 -0.30
CA GLU A 70 0.12 11.27 -1.09
C GLU A 70 0.19 10.75 -2.53
N ARG A 71 -0.20 11.58 -3.51
CA ARG A 71 -0.22 11.22 -4.93
C ARG A 71 0.92 11.82 -5.72
N ASP A 72 1.44 12.95 -5.22
CA ASP A 72 2.42 13.78 -5.90
C ASP A 72 3.53 14.24 -4.96
N GLY A 73 4.56 14.83 -5.52
CA GLY A 73 5.69 15.42 -4.79
C GLY A 73 6.92 14.52 -4.71
N ALA A 74 8.03 15.10 -4.30
CA ALA A 74 9.36 14.48 -4.34
C ALA A 74 9.44 13.11 -3.65
N MET A 75 8.72 12.91 -2.54
CA MET A 75 8.69 11.63 -1.81
C MET A 75 7.97 10.55 -2.63
N VAL A 76 6.85 10.89 -3.28
CA VAL A 76 6.10 9.95 -4.13
C VAL A 76 6.89 9.61 -5.38
N ASP A 77 7.56 10.58 -6.01
CA ASP A 77 8.41 10.37 -7.17
C ASP A 77 9.62 9.49 -6.83
N ALA A 78 10.25 9.72 -5.69
CA ALA A 78 11.33 8.86 -5.20
C ALA A 78 10.84 7.43 -4.93
N ALA A 79 9.70 7.26 -4.29
CA ALA A 79 9.10 5.94 -4.02
C ALA A 79 8.74 5.20 -5.31
N TRP A 80 8.25 5.92 -6.33
CA TRP A 80 8.04 5.35 -7.65
C TRP A 80 9.36 4.92 -8.29
N ALA A 81 10.39 5.79 -8.29
CA ALA A 81 11.69 5.52 -8.88
C ALA A 81 12.42 4.33 -8.21
N GLU A 82 12.28 4.16 -6.90
CA GLU A 82 12.84 3.04 -6.15
C GLU A 82 12.15 1.70 -6.45
N SER A 83 10.94 1.72 -7.00
CA SER A 83 10.18 0.51 -7.30
C SER A 83 10.68 -0.14 -8.60
N THR A 84 10.74 -1.48 -8.65
CA THR A 84 11.04 -2.21 -9.89
C THR A 84 9.88 -2.11 -10.88
N ASN A 85 10.17 -2.25 -12.18
CA ASN A 85 9.14 -2.26 -13.21
C ASN A 85 8.13 -3.38 -13.01
N PHE A 86 8.60 -4.54 -12.53
CA PHE A 86 7.74 -5.64 -12.16
C PHE A 86 6.74 -5.27 -11.05
N ALA A 87 7.15 -4.48 -10.05
CA ALA A 87 6.24 -4.00 -9.01
C ALA A 87 5.31 -2.90 -9.52
N ARG A 88 5.81 -1.99 -10.39
CA ARG A 88 5.02 -0.88 -10.97
C ARG A 88 3.90 -1.38 -11.88
N ARG A 89 4.06 -2.55 -12.52
CA ARG A 89 3.03 -3.12 -13.42
C ARG A 89 1.66 -3.30 -12.76
N CYS A 90 1.61 -3.48 -11.43
CA CYS A 90 0.36 -3.62 -10.69
C CYS A 90 -0.57 -2.40 -10.86
N TYR A 91 -0.03 -1.25 -11.23
CA TYR A 91 -0.79 -0.01 -11.46
C TYR A 91 -1.27 0.15 -12.92
N LEU A 92 -0.90 -0.79 -13.82
CA LEU A 92 -1.42 -0.86 -15.21
C LEU A 92 -2.76 -1.58 -15.29
N GLY A 93 -3.05 -2.43 -14.33
CA GLY A 93 -4.24 -3.26 -14.32
C GLY A 93 -5.52 -2.51 -14.01
N GLU A 94 -6.59 -3.27 -13.88
CA GLU A 94 -7.85 -2.77 -13.36
C GLU A 94 -7.68 -2.29 -11.91
N GLY A 95 -8.47 -1.29 -11.51
CA GLY A 95 -8.43 -0.78 -10.14
C GLY A 95 -8.75 -1.88 -9.12
N PRO A 96 -8.06 -1.90 -7.95
CA PRO A 96 -8.34 -2.87 -6.91
C PRO A 96 -9.80 -2.82 -6.46
N GLY A 97 -10.41 -4.00 -6.29
CA GLY A 97 -11.82 -4.12 -5.94
C GLY A 97 -12.75 -4.29 -7.14
N ALA A 98 -12.24 -4.31 -8.37
CA ALA A 98 -13.02 -4.68 -9.54
C ALA A 98 -13.58 -6.11 -9.36
N VAL A 99 -14.86 -6.29 -9.71
CA VAL A 99 -15.53 -7.60 -9.61
C VAL A 99 -15.32 -8.35 -10.91
N SER A 100 -14.81 -9.57 -10.82
CA SER A 100 -14.67 -10.49 -11.95
C SER A 100 -15.44 -11.79 -11.66
N ASN A 101 -15.99 -12.39 -12.71
CA ASN A 101 -16.64 -13.69 -12.63
C ASN A 101 -15.63 -14.86 -12.58
N GLU A 102 -14.36 -14.60 -12.90
CA GLU A 102 -13.29 -15.58 -12.90
C GLU A 102 -12.09 -15.05 -12.09
N PRO A 103 -11.29 -15.94 -11.51
CA PRO A 103 -10.05 -15.54 -10.87
C PRO A 103 -9.14 -14.80 -11.86
N THR A 104 -8.75 -13.58 -11.53
CA THR A 104 -7.88 -12.75 -12.37
C THR A 104 -6.88 -11.99 -11.52
N SER A 105 -5.71 -11.71 -12.08
CA SER A 105 -4.72 -10.80 -11.50
C SER A 105 -5.14 -9.33 -11.65
N GLY A 106 -6.10 -9.05 -12.55
CA GLY A 106 -6.45 -7.69 -12.97
C GLY A 106 -5.38 -7.01 -13.84
N LEU A 107 -4.27 -7.69 -14.12
CA LEU A 107 -3.22 -7.17 -15.01
C LEU A 107 -3.61 -7.35 -16.48
N PRO A 108 -3.12 -6.47 -17.38
CA PRO A 108 -3.15 -6.75 -18.80
C PRO A 108 -2.48 -8.09 -19.10
N PRO A 109 -3.05 -8.95 -19.98
CA PRO A 109 -2.53 -10.30 -20.23
C PRO A 109 -1.05 -10.37 -20.58
N GLU A 110 -0.55 -9.37 -21.31
CA GLU A 110 0.86 -9.25 -21.71
C GLU A 110 1.80 -9.03 -20.54
N PHE A 111 1.29 -8.47 -19.43
CA PHE A 111 2.10 -8.18 -18.24
C PHE A 111 1.88 -9.17 -17.09
N GLU A 112 1.14 -10.24 -17.29
CA GLU A 112 1.01 -11.27 -16.24
C GLU A 112 2.34 -11.94 -15.91
N ARG A 113 3.20 -12.15 -16.91
CA ARG A 113 4.50 -12.81 -16.76
C ARG A 113 5.67 -11.92 -17.10
N ASP A 114 5.47 -10.96 -18.01
CA ASP A 114 6.51 -10.10 -18.54
C ASP A 114 6.63 -8.80 -17.73
N GLU A 115 7.85 -8.29 -17.69
CA GLU A 115 8.14 -7.01 -17.06
C GLU A 115 7.99 -5.89 -18.11
N PRO A 116 7.12 -4.89 -17.88
CA PRO A 116 6.97 -3.76 -18.79
C PRO A 116 8.21 -2.87 -18.77
N ASP A 117 8.46 -2.19 -19.88
CA ASP A 117 9.46 -1.14 -19.97
C ASP A 117 8.93 0.20 -19.41
N ASP A 118 9.81 1.20 -19.31
CA ASP A 118 9.47 2.50 -18.74
C ASP A 118 8.40 3.25 -19.55
N VAL A 119 8.34 3.06 -20.86
CA VAL A 119 7.36 3.70 -21.75
C VAL A 119 5.97 3.10 -21.50
N GLN A 120 5.91 1.79 -21.36
CA GLN A 120 4.67 1.06 -21.06
C GLN A 120 4.14 1.38 -19.66
N LEU A 121 5.01 1.81 -18.75
CA LEU A 121 4.65 2.19 -17.37
C LEU A 121 4.16 3.63 -17.19
N VAL A 122 4.28 4.47 -18.21
CA VAL A 122 3.86 5.88 -18.13
C VAL A 122 2.42 6.03 -17.60
N PRO A 123 1.40 5.30 -18.11
CA PRO A 123 0.03 5.42 -17.59
C PRO A 123 -0.15 4.88 -16.18
N ALA A 124 0.74 4.02 -15.69
CA ALA A 124 0.67 3.45 -14.34
C ALA A 124 1.00 4.48 -13.25
N ARG A 125 1.81 5.50 -13.56
CA ARG A 125 2.25 6.50 -12.57
C ARG A 125 1.08 7.26 -11.93
N GLU A 126 0.05 7.60 -12.69
CA GLU A 126 -1.12 8.32 -12.18
C GLU A 126 -1.93 7.50 -11.17
N ASN A 127 -1.85 6.17 -11.24
CA ASN A 127 -2.54 5.26 -10.33
C ASN A 127 -1.71 4.95 -9.07
N PHE A 128 -0.44 5.33 -9.05
CA PHE A 128 0.43 5.12 -7.90
C PHE A 128 0.22 6.19 -6.84
N ALA A 129 0.11 5.74 -5.58
CA ALA A 129 0.08 6.61 -4.41
C ALA A 129 0.88 6.01 -3.25
N VAL A 130 1.28 6.87 -2.34
CA VAL A 130 1.91 6.49 -1.08
C VAL A 130 0.91 6.70 0.06
N LEU A 131 0.73 5.67 0.87
CA LEU A 131 -0.02 5.73 2.11
C LEU A 131 1.00 5.91 3.24
N LEU A 132 0.84 6.98 4.00
CA LEU A 132 1.62 7.25 5.20
C LEU A 132 0.72 7.12 6.42
N MET A 133 1.13 6.30 7.39
CA MET A 133 0.46 6.19 8.68
C MET A 133 1.36 6.76 9.78
N GLN A 134 0.86 7.75 10.48
CA GLN A 134 1.46 8.26 11.71
C GLN A 134 0.96 7.40 12.87
N ALA A 135 1.86 6.63 13.49
CA ALA A 135 1.52 5.85 14.68
C ALA A 135 1.47 6.77 15.92
N GLU A 136 0.38 6.70 16.65
CA GLU A 136 0.11 7.49 17.87
C GLU A 136 0.12 6.60 19.11
N GLU A 137 -0.24 5.34 18.94
CA GLU A 137 -0.25 4.34 20.00
C GLU A 137 0.39 3.04 19.52
N ILE A 138 1.12 2.39 20.40
CA ILE A 138 1.71 1.07 20.16
C ILE A 138 1.49 0.16 21.37
N ASP A 139 0.98 -1.04 21.09
CA ASP A 139 0.87 -2.15 22.05
C ASP A 139 1.72 -3.32 21.54
N TRP A 140 2.36 -4.01 22.47
CA TRP A 140 3.05 -5.25 22.17
C TRP A 140 2.65 -6.37 23.14
N PHE A 141 2.67 -7.60 22.66
CA PHE A 141 2.34 -8.81 23.44
C PHE A 141 3.32 -9.92 23.09
#